data_f37e3e1857432a721af86984ea119611
#
_entry.id   f37e3e1857432a721af86984ea119611
#
_cell.length_a   1.000
_cell.length_b   1.000
_cell.length_c   1.000
_cell.angle_alpha   90.00
_cell.angle_beta   90.00
_cell.angle_gamma   90.00
#
_symmetry.space_group_name_H-M   'P 1'
#
loop_
_entity.id
_entity.type
_entity.pdbx_description
1 polymer ?
#
loop_
_entity_poly.entity_id
_entity_poly.type
_entity_poly.pdbx_seq_one_letter_code
_entity_poly.pdbx_strand_id
1 'polypeptide(L)'
;MKKTIELSVIADAVEMASNDWQQFYNMKTGEVRSLPDGYSGYMDAKEYEQEAEEIDKSPDFVRLPDQRDRNDYSIMEAFATAMDRDELFRALRGRRPFRAFKDCACRLDLIEAYYAYHGGACVKLAKEWCEDHQIPFMVDKKAETALDAARRAVPEPEPEPPITMLLRYTGKNGAAKHFAEEMLASGTVAAIRAEAGNLGYAYYLSLEDPETLLLVDRWDNQAALDEHHASPMMATIAALREKYDLRMTAERYTGEALGDDASFIRR
;
A
#
# COMPACT_ATOMS: atom_id res chain seq x y z
N MET A 1 -25.25 -13.56 19.77
CA MET A 1 -24.42 -12.39 19.39
C MET A 1 -22.98 -12.87 19.35
N LYS A 2 -22.24 -12.52 18.31
CA LYS A 2 -20.78 -12.79 18.25
C LYS A 2 -20.08 -12.00 19.36
N LYS A 3 -19.12 -12.62 20.04
CA LYS A 3 -18.33 -11.98 21.09
C LYS A 3 -17.28 -11.05 20.46
N THR A 4 -17.09 -9.85 21.01
CA THR A 4 -15.97 -8.98 20.61
C THR A 4 -14.67 -9.59 21.12
N ILE A 5 -13.67 -9.72 20.26
CA ILE A 5 -12.37 -10.32 20.59
C ILE A 5 -11.28 -9.25 20.60
N GLU A 6 -10.26 -9.44 21.42
CA GLU A 6 -9.00 -8.72 21.33
C GLU A 6 -8.20 -9.21 20.11
N LEU A 7 -7.79 -8.30 19.25
CA LEU A 7 -7.15 -8.65 17.98
C LEU A 7 -5.84 -9.42 18.18
N SER A 8 -5.13 -9.16 19.27
CA SER A 8 -3.90 -9.88 19.61
C SER A 8 -4.11 -11.38 19.80
N VAL A 9 -5.29 -11.82 20.25
CA VAL A 9 -5.60 -13.26 20.44
C VAL A 9 -5.55 -14.01 19.10
N ILE A 10 -6.13 -13.42 18.06
CA ILE A 10 -6.06 -14.01 16.71
C ILE A 10 -4.65 -13.84 16.13
N ALA A 11 -4.01 -12.70 16.33
CA ALA A 11 -2.65 -12.46 15.83
C ALA A 11 -1.64 -13.46 16.42
N ASP A 12 -1.74 -13.77 17.72
CA ASP A 12 -0.91 -14.78 18.38
C ASP A 12 -1.14 -16.18 17.77
N ALA A 13 -2.40 -16.52 17.53
CA ALA A 13 -2.74 -17.79 16.89
C ALA A 13 -2.18 -17.90 15.46
N VAL A 14 -2.26 -16.80 14.69
CA VAL A 14 -1.65 -16.71 13.36
C VAL A 14 -0.12 -16.81 13.43
N GLU A 15 0.51 -16.15 14.39
CA GLU A 15 1.97 -16.21 14.57
C GLU A 15 2.45 -17.62 14.93
N MET A 16 1.69 -18.32 15.76
CA MET A 16 1.98 -19.69 16.20
C MET A 16 1.52 -20.76 15.21
N ALA A 17 0.84 -20.39 14.13
CA ALA A 17 0.35 -21.33 13.13
C ALA A 17 1.47 -22.19 12.55
N SER A 18 1.24 -23.50 12.51
CA SER A 18 2.15 -24.50 11.94
C SER A 18 1.39 -25.47 11.05
N ASN A 19 2.13 -26.29 10.28
CA ASN A 19 1.49 -27.32 9.44
C ASN A 19 1.00 -28.54 10.23
N ASP A 20 1.38 -28.63 11.49
CA ASP A 20 1.06 -29.80 12.33
C ASP A 20 -0.23 -29.61 13.13
N TRP A 21 -0.76 -28.38 13.18
CA TRP A 21 -1.93 -28.00 13.96
C TRP A 21 -2.88 -27.11 13.20
N GLN A 22 -4.18 -27.44 13.24
CA GLN A 22 -5.26 -26.57 12.80
C GLN A 22 -5.85 -25.83 14.00
N GLN A 23 -6.14 -24.55 13.85
CA GLN A 23 -6.71 -23.72 14.91
C GLN A 23 -8.11 -23.25 14.51
N PHE A 24 -9.01 -23.24 15.50
CA PHE A 24 -10.41 -22.88 15.32
C PHE A 24 -10.83 -21.87 16.40
N TYR A 25 -11.56 -20.86 15.98
CA TYR A 25 -12.14 -19.86 16.86
C TYR A 25 -13.63 -20.09 17.03
N ASN A 26 -14.11 -20.16 18.28
CA ASN A 26 -15.54 -20.26 18.58
C ASN A 26 -16.13 -18.85 18.72
N MET A 27 -16.99 -18.46 17.77
CA MET A 27 -17.62 -17.13 17.71
C MET A 27 -18.55 -16.82 18.91
N LYS A 28 -19.06 -17.83 19.62
CA LYS A 28 -19.91 -17.63 20.79
C LYS A 28 -19.15 -17.49 22.08
N THR A 29 -18.17 -18.38 22.32
CA THR A 29 -17.42 -18.44 23.57
C THR A 29 -16.19 -17.52 23.52
N GLY A 30 -15.65 -17.27 22.30
CA GLY A 30 -14.39 -16.53 22.12
C GLY A 30 -13.16 -17.38 22.40
N GLU A 31 -13.29 -18.69 22.41
CA GLU A 31 -12.23 -19.66 22.69
C GLU A 31 -11.52 -20.06 21.40
N VAL A 32 -10.20 -20.17 21.45
CA VAL A 32 -9.38 -20.76 20.40
C VAL A 32 -9.07 -22.20 20.77
N ARG A 33 -9.41 -23.13 19.86
CA ARG A 33 -9.06 -24.55 19.98
C ARG A 33 -8.06 -24.94 18.91
N SER A 34 -7.18 -25.88 19.25
CA SER A 34 -6.16 -26.39 18.35
C SER A 34 -6.31 -27.90 18.21
N LEU A 35 -6.38 -28.39 16.99
CA LEU A 35 -6.38 -29.82 16.67
C LEU A 35 -5.12 -30.17 15.86
N PRO A 36 -4.49 -31.33 16.12
CA PRO A 36 -3.44 -31.84 15.24
C PRO A 36 -3.97 -32.00 13.81
N ASP A 37 -3.13 -31.73 12.81
CA ASP A 37 -3.48 -31.98 11.40
C ASP A 37 -3.39 -33.47 11.11
N GLY A 38 -4.54 -34.15 11.23
CA GLY A 38 -4.65 -35.58 11.18
C GLY A 38 -4.20 -36.27 12.49
N TYR A 39 -4.34 -37.61 12.51
CA TYR A 39 -3.96 -38.42 13.67
C TYR A 39 -2.40 -38.52 13.74
N SER A 40 -1.79 -37.62 14.50
CA SER A 40 -0.33 -37.54 14.61
C SER A 40 0.26 -38.17 15.90
N GLY A 41 -0.60 -38.77 16.76
CA GLY A 41 -0.15 -39.31 18.03
C GLY A 41 0.10 -38.32 19.17
N TYR A 42 -0.18 -37.03 18.93
CA TYR A 42 -0.13 -35.99 19.97
C TYR A 42 -1.36 -35.95 20.88
N MET A 43 -2.44 -36.64 20.49
CA MET A 43 -3.70 -36.71 21.20
C MET A 43 -4.21 -38.17 21.17
N ASP A 44 -4.95 -38.59 22.18
CA ASP A 44 -5.63 -39.90 22.14
C ASP A 44 -6.63 -39.92 20.98
N ALA A 45 -6.74 -41.09 20.32
CA ALA A 45 -7.58 -41.23 19.12
C ALA A 45 -9.07 -40.89 19.38
N LYS A 46 -9.57 -41.29 20.55
CA LYS A 46 -10.98 -41.02 20.91
C LYS A 46 -11.20 -39.54 21.25
N GLU A 47 -10.25 -38.96 21.93
CA GLU A 47 -10.26 -37.53 22.24
C GLU A 47 -10.20 -36.70 20.95
N TYR A 48 -9.34 -37.05 20.01
CA TYR A 48 -9.27 -36.43 18.69
C TYR A 48 -10.61 -36.53 17.93
N GLU A 49 -11.17 -37.74 17.85
CA GLU A 49 -12.45 -37.94 17.16
C GLU A 49 -13.58 -37.13 17.79
N GLN A 50 -13.64 -37.06 19.13
CA GLN A 50 -14.67 -36.30 19.84
C GLN A 50 -14.51 -34.75 19.59
N GLU A 51 -13.31 -34.24 19.71
CA GLU A 51 -13.04 -32.81 19.46
C GLU A 51 -13.28 -32.42 18.00
N ALA A 52 -12.82 -33.25 17.05
CA ALA A 52 -13.04 -33.05 15.64
C ALA A 52 -14.52 -33.05 15.27
N GLU A 53 -15.27 -33.99 15.84
CA GLU A 53 -16.73 -34.10 15.63
C GLU A 53 -17.48 -32.90 16.24
N GLU A 54 -17.06 -32.42 17.42
CA GLU A 54 -17.64 -31.23 18.05
C GLU A 54 -17.43 -29.99 17.22
N ILE A 55 -16.21 -29.79 16.67
CA ILE A 55 -15.89 -28.67 15.82
C ILE A 55 -16.65 -28.74 14.50
N ASP A 56 -16.69 -29.91 13.84
CA ASP A 56 -17.34 -30.08 12.53
C ASP A 56 -18.88 -29.90 12.60
N LYS A 57 -19.49 -30.34 13.68
CA LYS A 57 -20.95 -30.23 13.89
C LYS A 57 -21.40 -28.81 14.32
N SER A 58 -20.52 -28.01 14.83
CA SER A 58 -20.86 -26.69 15.38
C SER A 58 -20.63 -25.56 14.37
N PRO A 59 -21.67 -24.85 13.96
CA PRO A 59 -21.52 -23.67 13.06
C PRO A 59 -20.85 -22.49 13.74
N ASP A 60 -20.54 -22.60 15.03
CA ASP A 60 -19.91 -21.51 15.79
C ASP A 60 -18.38 -21.53 15.68
N PHE A 61 -17.78 -22.63 15.22
CA PHE A 61 -16.35 -22.72 14.99
C PHE A 61 -15.98 -22.24 13.58
N VAL A 62 -15.00 -21.35 13.50
CA VAL A 62 -14.41 -20.87 12.25
C VAL A 62 -12.91 -21.15 12.29
N ARG A 63 -12.37 -21.71 11.20
CA ARG A 63 -10.94 -21.97 11.08
C ARG A 63 -10.15 -20.67 11.06
N LEU A 64 -9.09 -20.61 11.87
CA LEU A 64 -8.13 -19.50 11.85
C LEU A 64 -7.17 -19.63 10.67
N PRO A 65 -6.54 -18.51 10.25
CA PRO A 65 -5.49 -18.54 9.25
C PRO A 65 -4.35 -19.47 9.65
N ASP A 66 -3.95 -20.33 8.72
CA ASP A 66 -2.82 -21.24 8.92
C ASP A 66 -1.49 -20.65 8.42
N GLN A 67 -0.43 -21.47 8.40
CA GLN A 67 0.88 -21.04 7.91
C GLN A 67 0.88 -20.70 6.42
N ARG A 68 -0.03 -21.29 5.61
CA ARG A 68 -0.15 -21.00 4.18
C ARG A 68 -0.80 -19.65 3.96
N ASP A 69 -1.83 -19.35 4.76
CA ASP A 69 -2.52 -18.06 4.73
C ASP A 69 -1.58 -16.94 5.18
N ARG A 70 -0.74 -17.18 6.22
CA ARG A 70 0.28 -16.22 6.68
C ARG A 70 1.36 -15.94 5.63
N ASN A 71 1.70 -16.95 4.82
CA ASN A 71 2.67 -16.83 3.73
C ASN A 71 3.99 -16.12 4.11
N ASP A 72 4.75 -16.72 4.99
CA ASP A 72 6.03 -16.16 5.50
C ASP A 72 7.00 -15.73 4.39
N TYR A 73 6.95 -16.41 3.22
CA TYR A 73 7.79 -16.03 2.08
C TYR A 73 7.42 -14.64 1.56
N SER A 74 6.13 -14.36 1.38
CA SER A 74 5.66 -13.03 0.95
C SER A 74 5.96 -11.96 1.98
N ILE A 75 5.89 -12.26 3.29
CA ILE A 75 6.28 -11.32 4.34
C ILE A 75 7.77 -10.99 4.27
N MET A 76 8.64 -12.00 4.05
CA MET A 76 10.08 -11.80 3.88
C MET A 76 10.40 -10.98 2.63
N GLU A 77 9.70 -11.24 1.51
CA GLU A 77 9.87 -10.49 0.27
C GLU A 77 9.43 -9.02 0.42
N ALA A 78 8.29 -8.79 1.07
CA ALA A 78 7.81 -7.44 1.38
C ALA A 78 8.76 -6.68 2.32
N PHE A 79 9.32 -7.36 3.33
CA PHE A 79 10.34 -6.76 4.19
C PHE A 79 11.62 -6.42 3.41
N ALA A 80 12.11 -7.32 2.53
CA ALA A 80 13.27 -7.05 1.70
C ALA A 80 13.05 -5.84 0.78
N THR A 81 11.84 -5.69 0.23
CA THR A 81 11.43 -4.53 -0.56
C THR A 81 11.45 -3.26 0.29
N ALA A 82 10.82 -3.28 1.47
CA ALA A 82 10.74 -2.13 2.36
C ALA A 82 12.12 -1.66 2.87
N MET A 83 13.06 -2.59 3.00
CA MET A 83 14.43 -2.30 3.42
C MET A 83 15.37 -1.92 2.27
N ASP A 84 14.92 -2.05 1.01
CA ASP A 84 15.71 -1.83 -0.21
C ASP A 84 17.07 -2.55 -0.16
N ARG A 85 17.04 -3.88 0.11
CA ARG A 85 18.26 -4.70 0.30
C ARG A 85 18.32 -5.89 -0.64
N ASP A 86 19.14 -5.79 -1.69
CA ASP A 86 19.39 -6.85 -2.67
C ASP A 86 19.90 -8.16 -2.05
N GLU A 87 20.65 -8.07 -0.93
CA GLU A 87 21.17 -9.24 -0.23
C GLU A 87 20.04 -10.11 0.32
N LEU A 88 18.97 -9.52 0.84
CA LEU A 88 17.81 -10.25 1.33
C LEU A 88 17.06 -10.94 0.18
N PHE A 89 16.90 -10.28 -0.97
CA PHE A 89 16.32 -10.90 -2.16
C PHE A 89 17.16 -12.07 -2.69
N ARG A 90 18.49 -11.92 -2.71
CA ARG A 90 19.38 -13.01 -3.11
C ARG A 90 19.27 -14.21 -2.18
N ALA A 91 19.13 -13.98 -0.88
CA ALA A 91 18.94 -15.04 0.11
C ALA A 91 17.61 -15.79 -0.12
N LEU A 92 16.53 -15.11 -0.48
CA LEU A 92 15.22 -15.71 -0.77
C LEU A 92 15.23 -16.59 -2.02
N ARG A 93 16.03 -16.25 -3.03
CA ARG A 93 16.15 -17.02 -4.28
C ARG A 93 17.07 -18.25 -4.16
N GLY A 94 17.77 -18.40 -3.03
CA GLY A 94 18.74 -19.47 -2.79
C GLY A 94 18.12 -20.77 -2.27
N ARG A 95 19.01 -21.73 -1.90
CA ARG A 95 18.59 -22.96 -1.21
C ARG A 95 18.20 -22.64 0.23
N ARG A 96 17.13 -23.26 0.73
CA ARG A 96 16.59 -23.05 2.09
C ARG A 96 16.29 -21.57 2.38
N PRO A 97 15.41 -20.95 1.58
CA PRO A 97 15.21 -19.49 1.58
C PRO A 97 14.91 -18.92 2.97
N PHE A 98 14.08 -19.57 3.76
CA PHE A 98 13.73 -19.11 5.10
C PHE A 98 14.93 -18.98 6.04
N ARG A 99 15.81 -20.00 6.04
CA ARG A 99 17.03 -19.98 6.85
C ARG A 99 18.03 -18.98 6.31
N ALA A 100 18.28 -19.01 4.99
CA ALA A 100 19.22 -18.11 4.34
C ALA A 100 18.84 -16.64 4.54
N PHE A 101 17.54 -16.32 4.48
CA PHE A 101 17.04 -14.98 4.77
C PHE A 101 17.32 -14.55 6.21
N LYS A 102 16.98 -15.38 7.21
CA LYS A 102 17.23 -15.07 8.61
C LYS A 102 18.72 -14.92 8.93
N ASP A 103 19.55 -15.81 8.39
CA ASP A 103 21.02 -15.73 8.52
C ASP A 103 21.55 -14.42 7.87
N CYS A 104 20.96 -13.99 6.73
CA CYS A 104 21.30 -12.73 6.08
C CYS A 104 20.83 -11.52 6.92
N ALA A 105 19.61 -11.54 7.40
CA ALA A 105 19.07 -10.48 8.26
C ALA A 105 19.90 -10.31 9.55
N CYS A 106 20.34 -11.41 10.16
CA CYS A 106 21.25 -11.36 11.31
C CYS A 106 22.57 -10.67 10.95
N ARG A 107 23.18 -10.98 9.81
CA ARG A 107 24.45 -10.35 9.39
C ARG A 107 24.33 -8.86 9.10
N LEU A 108 23.15 -8.43 8.69
CA LEU A 108 22.84 -7.04 8.38
C LEU A 108 22.29 -6.27 9.60
N ASP A 109 22.23 -6.91 10.77
CA ASP A 109 21.61 -6.34 12.00
C ASP A 109 20.12 -5.93 11.81
N LEU A 110 19.42 -6.69 10.97
CA LEU A 110 18.01 -6.45 10.62
C LEU A 110 17.04 -7.48 11.20
N ILE A 111 17.52 -8.44 11.99
CA ILE A 111 16.67 -9.56 12.45
C ILE A 111 15.56 -9.11 13.39
N GLU A 112 15.84 -8.17 14.30
CA GLU A 112 14.85 -7.60 15.21
C GLU A 112 13.80 -6.79 14.44
N ALA A 113 14.23 -6.00 13.45
CA ALA A 113 13.35 -5.27 12.56
C ALA A 113 12.44 -6.22 11.76
N TYR A 114 12.98 -7.33 11.27
CA TYR A 114 12.20 -8.36 10.59
C TYR A 114 11.13 -8.97 11.51
N TYR A 115 11.47 -9.32 12.75
CA TYR A 115 10.48 -9.91 13.65
C TYR A 115 9.39 -8.90 14.04
N ALA A 116 9.74 -7.64 14.24
CA ALA A 116 8.76 -6.58 14.45
C ALA A 116 7.81 -6.42 13.24
N TYR A 117 8.37 -6.41 12.03
CA TYR A 117 7.60 -6.35 10.79
C TYR A 117 6.68 -7.55 10.61
N HIS A 118 7.19 -8.77 10.88
CA HIS A 118 6.44 -10.02 10.83
C HIS A 118 5.26 -10.01 11.82
N GLY A 119 5.48 -9.59 13.07
CA GLY A 119 4.42 -9.45 14.07
C GLY A 119 3.31 -8.50 13.61
N GLY A 120 3.67 -7.36 13.03
CA GLY A 120 2.69 -6.44 12.43
C GLY A 120 1.91 -7.04 11.27
N ALA A 121 2.56 -7.86 10.44
CA ALA A 121 1.88 -8.59 9.35
C ALA A 121 0.87 -9.61 9.90
N CYS A 122 1.20 -10.32 10.99
CA CYS A 122 0.26 -11.23 11.66
C CYS A 122 -0.97 -10.48 12.21
N VAL A 123 -0.79 -9.29 12.77
CA VAL A 123 -1.91 -8.45 13.24
C VAL A 123 -2.80 -7.99 12.08
N LYS A 124 -2.21 -7.61 10.94
CA LYS A 124 -2.98 -7.23 9.73
C LYS A 124 -3.80 -8.40 9.22
N LEU A 125 -3.21 -9.59 9.09
CA LEU A 125 -3.92 -10.80 8.66
C LEU A 125 -5.05 -11.17 9.64
N ALA A 126 -4.81 -11.04 10.95
CA ALA A 126 -5.84 -11.26 11.96
C ALA A 126 -7.02 -10.29 11.79
N LYS A 127 -6.75 -9.02 11.47
CA LYS A 127 -7.77 -8.02 11.22
C LYS A 127 -8.59 -8.35 9.97
N GLU A 128 -7.94 -8.64 8.85
CA GLU A 128 -8.59 -9.03 7.59
C GLU A 128 -9.48 -10.26 7.79
N TRP A 129 -8.98 -11.28 8.50
CA TRP A 129 -9.76 -12.46 8.83
C TRP A 129 -11.01 -12.14 9.67
N CYS A 130 -10.90 -11.27 10.68
CA CYS A 130 -12.04 -10.82 11.48
C CYS A 130 -13.08 -10.07 10.63
N GLU A 131 -12.64 -9.23 9.71
CA GLU A 131 -13.50 -8.48 8.79
C GLU A 131 -14.25 -9.42 7.83
N ASP A 132 -13.55 -10.37 7.21
CA ASP A 132 -14.11 -11.36 6.29
C ASP A 132 -15.19 -12.24 6.95
N HIS A 133 -14.98 -12.62 8.20
CA HIS A 133 -15.92 -13.43 8.97
C HIS A 133 -16.95 -12.60 9.76
N GLN A 134 -16.92 -11.28 9.60
CA GLN A 134 -17.80 -10.35 10.31
C GLN A 134 -17.78 -10.55 11.84
N ILE A 135 -16.59 -10.79 12.39
CA ILE A 135 -16.35 -10.96 13.83
C ILE A 135 -16.01 -9.60 14.41
N PRO A 136 -16.77 -9.09 15.41
CA PRO A 136 -16.43 -7.83 16.05
C PRO A 136 -15.12 -7.98 16.84
N PHE A 137 -14.18 -7.08 16.61
CA PHE A 137 -12.89 -7.07 17.29
C PHE A 137 -12.56 -5.68 17.85
N MET A 138 -11.63 -5.65 18.77
CA MET A 138 -10.99 -4.43 19.25
C MET A 138 -9.48 -4.52 19.07
N VAL A 139 -8.87 -3.44 18.64
CA VAL A 139 -7.41 -3.32 18.61
C VAL A 139 -6.97 -3.05 20.03
N ASP A 140 -6.47 -4.09 20.68
CA ASP A 140 -5.95 -4.01 22.05
C ASP A 140 -4.51 -3.48 22.06
N LYS A 141 -4.02 -3.12 23.24
CA LYS A 141 -2.69 -2.51 23.40
C LYS A 141 -1.53 -3.36 22.85
N LYS A 142 -1.65 -4.69 22.90
CA LYS A 142 -0.63 -5.60 22.36
C LYS A 142 -0.59 -5.52 20.83
N ALA A 143 -1.76 -5.60 20.18
CA ALA A 143 -1.86 -5.46 18.73
C ALA A 143 -1.39 -4.08 18.24
N GLU A 144 -1.79 -2.99 18.95
CA GLU A 144 -1.33 -1.64 18.65
C GLU A 144 0.20 -1.52 18.76
N THR A 145 0.78 -2.07 19.83
CA THR A 145 2.24 -2.08 20.01
C THR A 145 2.97 -2.83 18.88
N ALA A 146 2.43 -3.98 18.44
CA ALA A 146 3.02 -4.75 17.34
C ALA A 146 2.95 -3.98 16.01
N LEU A 147 1.82 -3.31 15.71
CA LEU A 147 1.68 -2.47 14.53
C LEU A 147 2.65 -1.28 14.55
N ASP A 148 2.80 -0.63 15.68
CA ASP A 148 3.73 0.49 15.84
C ASP A 148 5.21 0.04 15.76
N ALA A 149 5.54 -1.13 16.30
CA ALA A 149 6.86 -1.73 16.17
C ALA A 149 7.17 -2.05 14.71
N ALA A 150 6.22 -2.64 13.99
CA ALA A 150 6.37 -2.95 12.57
C ALA A 150 6.55 -1.70 11.71
N ARG A 151 5.81 -0.63 12.01
CA ARG A 151 5.95 0.66 11.30
C ARG A 151 7.32 1.29 11.51
N ARG A 152 7.87 1.21 12.73
CA ARG A 152 9.22 1.72 13.06
C ARG A 152 10.35 0.83 12.55
N ALA A 153 10.07 -0.44 12.28
CA ALA A 153 11.06 -1.43 11.83
C ALA A 153 11.49 -1.25 10.37
N VAL A 154 10.69 -0.57 9.57
CA VAL A 154 10.99 -0.28 8.16
C VAL A 154 11.10 1.23 7.97
N PRO A 155 12.03 1.70 7.11
CA PRO A 155 12.08 3.11 6.77
C PRO A 155 10.73 3.53 6.20
N GLU A 156 10.24 4.71 6.57
CA GLU A 156 9.16 5.31 5.81
C GLU A 156 9.64 5.48 4.38
N PRO A 157 8.84 5.05 3.37
CA PRO A 157 9.21 5.33 1.99
C PRO A 157 9.39 6.84 1.87
N GLU A 158 10.54 7.24 1.35
CA GLU A 158 10.76 8.67 1.05
C GLU A 158 9.59 9.14 0.18
N PRO A 159 8.96 10.28 0.50
CA PRO A 159 7.88 10.78 -0.31
C PRO A 159 8.37 10.91 -1.75
N GLU A 160 7.63 10.34 -2.69
CA GLU A 160 7.97 10.50 -4.10
C GLU A 160 8.12 11.98 -4.41
N PRO A 161 9.19 12.38 -5.10
CA PRO A 161 9.38 13.79 -5.42
C PRO A 161 8.25 14.28 -6.31
N PRO A 162 7.75 15.50 -6.09
CA PRO A 162 6.67 16.08 -6.89
C PRO A 162 7.05 16.13 -8.36
N ILE A 163 6.06 15.85 -9.21
CA ILE A 163 6.20 15.83 -10.67
C ILE A 163 5.76 17.18 -11.21
N THR A 164 6.55 17.74 -12.11
CA THR A 164 6.18 18.92 -12.90
C THR A 164 6.16 18.53 -14.38
N MET A 165 5.01 18.66 -15.00
CA MET A 165 4.82 18.53 -16.43
C MET A 165 4.83 19.95 -17.05
N LEU A 166 5.72 20.19 -17.98
CA LEU A 166 5.72 21.38 -18.81
C LEU A 166 5.15 21.04 -20.18
N LEU A 167 3.95 21.51 -20.45
CA LEU A 167 3.29 21.25 -21.73
C LEU A 167 3.25 22.53 -22.55
N ARG A 168 3.89 22.49 -23.71
CA ARG A 168 3.93 23.62 -24.65
C ARG A 168 2.90 23.39 -25.75
N TYR A 169 1.91 24.27 -25.80
CA TYR A 169 0.90 24.30 -26.85
C TYR A 169 1.23 25.37 -27.87
N THR A 170 1.21 25.04 -29.14
CA THR A 170 1.48 25.96 -30.23
C THR A 170 0.33 25.94 -31.22
N GLY A 171 -0.18 27.11 -31.60
CA GLY A 171 -1.28 27.26 -32.52
C GLY A 171 -1.00 28.34 -33.58
N LYS A 172 -2.06 28.89 -34.15
CA LYS A 172 -2.03 30.02 -35.07
C LYS A 172 -3.17 30.97 -34.74
N ASN A 173 -2.98 32.27 -35.03
CA ASN A 173 -4.03 33.26 -34.86
C ASN A 173 -4.58 33.36 -33.44
N GLY A 174 -3.75 33.21 -32.43
CA GLY A 174 -4.14 33.27 -31.03
C GLY A 174 -4.84 32.01 -30.49
N ALA A 175 -4.84 30.92 -31.24
CA ALA A 175 -5.57 29.68 -30.89
C ALA A 175 -5.14 29.12 -29.51
N ALA A 176 -3.84 29.16 -29.18
CA ALA A 176 -3.35 28.69 -27.89
C ALA A 176 -3.90 29.52 -26.73
N LYS A 177 -4.01 30.82 -26.88
CA LYS A 177 -4.62 31.69 -25.87
C LYS A 177 -6.12 31.42 -25.72
N HIS A 178 -6.86 31.31 -26.81
CA HIS A 178 -8.28 31.03 -26.78
C HIS A 178 -8.58 29.66 -26.15
N PHE A 179 -7.75 28.66 -26.40
CA PHE A 179 -7.84 27.36 -25.70
C PHE A 179 -7.74 27.53 -24.18
N ALA A 180 -6.73 28.26 -23.69
CA ALA A 180 -6.59 28.48 -22.25
C ALA A 180 -7.78 29.26 -21.65
N GLU A 181 -8.26 30.28 -22.35
CA GLU A 181 -9.44 31.05 -21.93
C GLU A 181 -10.69 30.17 -21.82
N GLU A 182 -10.92 29.27 -22.78
CA GLU A 182 -12.06 28.34 -22.74
C GLU A 182 -11.89 27.26 -21.65
N MET A 183 -10.69 26.72 -21.45
CA MET A 183 -10.38 25.84 -20.35
C MET A 183 -10.65 26.47 -18.96
N LEU A 184 -10.36 27.74 -18.82
CA LEU A 184 -10.66 28.50 -17.58
C LEU A 184 -12.16 28.77 -17.45
N ALA A 185 -12.81 29.21 -18.52
CA ALA A 185 -14.23 29.57 -18.52
C ALA A 185 -15.16 28.36 -18.33
N SER A 186 -14.79 27.19 -18.83
CA SER A 186 -15.56 25.94 -18.66
C SER A 186 -15.54 25.38 -17.25
N GLY A 187 -14.68 25.88 -16.37
CA GLY A 187 -14.46 25.31 -15.04
C GLY A 187 -13.55 24.09 -15.00
N THR A 188 -13.08 23.61 -16.16
CA THR A 188 -12.20 22.42 -16.24
C THR A 188 -10.92 22.63 -15.45
N VAL A 189 -10.28 23.79 -15.54
CA VAL A 189 -9.07 24.10 -14.74
C VAL A 189 -9.37 24.12 -13.25
N ALA A 190 -10.53 24.59 -12.83
CA ALA A 190 -10.91 24.58 -11.42
C ALA A 190 -11.14 23.15 -10.91
N ALA A 191 -11.72 22.29 -11.73
CA ALA A 191 -11.91 20.87 -11.41
C ALA A 191 -10.55 20.14 -11.29
N ILE A 192 -9.62 20.36 -12.22
CA ILE A 192 -8.26 19.78 -12.16
C ILE A 192 -7.52 20.24 -10.89
N ARG A 193 -7.59 21.52 -10.55
CA ARG A 193 -6.97 22.06 -9.34
C ARG A 193 -7.56 21.50 -8.04
N ALA A 194 -8.77 20.96 -8.09
CA ALA A 194 -9.44 20.32 -6.96
C ALA A 194 -9.15 18.82 -6.85
N GLU A 195 -8.46 18.22 -7.83
CA GLU A 195 -8.07 16.81 -7.77
C GLU A 195 -7.04 16.58 -6.65
N ALA A 196 -7.14 15.42 -6.01
CA ALA A 196 -6.21 15.04 -4.95
C ALA A 196 -4.78 14.97 -5.49
N GLY A 197 -3.83 15.58 -4.78
CA GLY A 197 -2.43 15.62 -5.18
C GLY A 197 -2.08 16.63 -6.28
N ASN A 198 -3.03 17.44 -6.77
CA ASN A 198 -2.68 18.56 -7.66
C ASN A 198 -1.98 19.68 -6.86
N LEU A 199 -0.76 20.02 -7.24
CA LEU A 199 0.05 21.08 -6.64
C LEU A 199 -0.02 22.39 -7.42
N GLY A 200 -0.55 22.38 -8.64
CA GLY A 200 -0.72 23.55 -9.46
C GLY A 200 -0.98 23.23 -10.92
N TYR A 201 -1.86 24.02 -11.53
CA TYR A 201 -2.20 23.95 -12.96
C TYR A 201 -2.33 25.37 -13.47
N ALA A 202 -1.33 25.87 -14.17
CA ALA A 202 -1.26 27.27 -14.55
C ALA A 202 -0.75 27.48 -15.98
N TYR A 203 -1.41 28.37 -16.70
CA TYR A 203 -1.03 28.77 -18.05
C TYR A 203 -0.16 30.01 -18.05
N TYR A 204 0.84 30.03 -18.92
CA TYR A 204 1.75 31.17 -19.15
C TYR A 204 1.87 31.44 -20.64
N LEU A 205 1.65 32.66 -21.06
CA LEU A 205 1.90 33.08 -22.44
C LEU A 205 3.36 33.45 -22.61
N SER A 206 3.96 33.05 -23.72
CA SER A 206 5.29 33.51 -24.10
C SER A 206 5.26 34.98 -24.46
N LEU A 207 6.24 35.76 -23.98
CA LEU A 207 6.40 37.17 -24.37
C LEU A 207 7.05 37.29 -25.76
N GLU A 208 7.80 36.27 -26.16
CA GLU A 208 8.56 36.28 -27.44
C GLU A 208 7.75 35.67 -28.58
N ASP A 209 6.85 34.74 -28.26
CA ASP A 209 5.99 34.03 -29.23
C ASP A 209 4.57 33.98 -28.73
N PRO A 210 3.66 34.87 -29.14
CA PRO A 210 2.30 34.96 -28.69
C PRO A 210 1.42 33.75 -29.14
N GLU A 211 1.90 32.94 -30.07
CA GLU A 211 1.25 31.73 -30.55
C GLU A 211 1.59 30.51 -29.66
N THR A 212 2.49 30.70 -28.68
CA THR A 212 2.92 29.67 -27.75
C THR A 212 2.37 29.91 -26.34
N LEU A 213 1.74 28.88 -25.79
CA LEU A 213 1.24 28.77 -24.43
C LEU A 213 1.99 27.68 -23.70
N LEU A 214 2.51 27.96 -22.50
CA LEU A 214 3.08 26.98 -21.60
C LEU A 214 2.07 26.66 -20.50
N LEU A 215 1.79 25.38 -20.28
CA LEU A 215 1.11 24.87 -19.10
C LEU A 215 2.17 24.30 -18.15
N VAL A 216 2.14 24.77 -16.93
CA VAL A 216 2.87 24.17 -15.80
C VAL A 216 1.85 23.39 -14.97
N ASP A 217 1.96 22.08 -15.02
CA ASP A 217 1.07 21.14 -14.35
C ASP A 217 1.86 20.32 -13.32
N ARG A 218 1.49 20.42 -12.03
CA ARG A 218 2.27 19.90 -10.93
C ARG A 218 1.46 18.95 -10.07
N TRP A 219 2.08 17.80 -9.75
CA TRP A 219 1.46 16.71 -9.01
C TRP A 219 2.36 16.24 -7.89
N ASP A 220 1.75 15.82 -6.80
CA ASP A 220 2.43 15.36 -5.59
C ASP A 220 3.25 14.07 -5.85
N ASN A 221 2.70 13.16 -6.66
CA ASN A 221 3.33 11.88 -7.00
C ASN A 221 2.77 11.31 -8.31
N GLN A 222 3.29 10.13 -8.72
CA GLN A 222 2.86 9.47 -9.95
C GLN A 222 1.40 9.00 -9.87
N ALA A 223 0.95 8.50 -8.72
CA ALA A 223 -0.43 8.02 -8.57
C ALA A 223 -1.45 9.14 -8.80
N ALA A 224 -1.22 10.33 -8.25
CA ALA A 224 -2.08 11.49 -8.48
C ALA A 224 -2.13 11.91 -9.97
N LEU A 225 -0.97 11.87 -10.66
CA LEU A 225 -0.91 12.15 -12.10
C LEU A 225 -1.66 11.09 -12.92
N ASP A 226 -1.57 9.81 -12.54
CA ASP A 226 -2.26 8.71 -13.21
C ASP A 226 -3.78 8.81 -13.02
N GLU A 227 -4.25 9.19 -11.83
CA GLU A 227 -5.66 9.47 -11.56
C GLU A 227 -6.17 10.63 -12.42
N HIS A 228 -5.40 11.71 -12.55
CA HIS A 228 -5.72 12.81 -13.45
C HIS A 228 -5.85 12.33 -14.91
N HIS A 229 -4.89 11.53 -15.40
CA HIS A 229 -4.93 10.99 -16.76
C HIS A 229 -6.13 10.07 -17.02
N ALA A 230 -6.66 9.43 -15.99
CA ALA A 230 -7.89 8.61 -16.07
C ALA A 230 -9.17 9.45 -15.87
N SER A 231 -9.06 10.74 -15.55
CA SER A 231 -10.20 11.60 -15.23
C SER A 231 -11.02 12.01 -16.45
N PRO A 232 -12.32 12.35 -16.29
CA PRO A 232 -13.15 12.85 -17.39
C PRO A 232 -12.64 14.16 -18.00
N MET A 233 -11.84 14.96 -17.27
CA MET A 233 -11.27 16.22 -17.78
C MET A 233 -10.35 16.00 -18.98
N MET A 234 -9.68 14.86 -19.07
CA MET A 234 -8.82 14.52 -20.21
C MET A 234 -9.57 14.50 -21.54
N ALA A 235 -10.82 14.05 -21.55
CA ALA A 235 -11.65 14.09 -22.75
C ALA A 235 -11.96 15.54 -23.18
N THR A 236 -12.24 16.42 -22.24
CA THR A 236 -12.47 17.85 -22.48
C THR A 236 -11.21 18.53 -23.02
N ILE A 237 -10.05 18.26 -22.39
CA ILE A 237 -8.75 18.78 -22.86
C ILE A 237 -8.47 18.34 -24.29
N ALA A 238 -8.67 17.06 -24.61
CA ALA A 238 -8.46 16.51 -25.95
C ALA A 238 -9.36 17.18 -26.99
N ALA A 239 -10.66 17.30 -26.71
CA ALA A 239 -11.63 17.93 -27.59
C ALA A 239 -11.29 19.42 -27.86
N LEU A 240 -10.91 20.17 -26.84
CA LEU A 240 -10.52 21.58 -27.00
C LEU A 240 -9.22 21.74 -27.76
N ARG A 241 -8.23 20.87 -27.52
CA ARG A 241 -6.98 20.87 -28.27
C ARG A 241 -7.20 20.61 -29.76
N GLU A 242 -8.10 19.68 -30.10
CA GLU A 242 -8.49 19.42 -31.49
C GLU A 242 -9.24 20.61 -32.10
N LYS A 243 -10.21 21.17 -31.38
CA LYS A 243 -11.00 22.35 -31.79
C LYS A 243 -10.10 23.53 -32.21
N TYR A 244 -9.02 23.74 -31.49
CA TYR A 244 -8.08 24.84 -31.72
C TYR A 244 -6.86 24.47 -32.59
N ASP A 245 -6.83 23.26 -33.16
CA ASP A 245 -5.71 22.73 -33.99
C ASP A 245 -4.34 22.94 -33.34
N LEU A 246 -4.22 22.62 -32.03
CA LEU A 246 -3.00 22.83 -31.26
C LEU A 246 -2.03 21.67 -31.38
N ARG A 247 -0.77 21.98 -31.62
CA ARG A 247 0.34 21.04 -31.44
C ARG A 247 0.81 21.11 -29.99
N MET A 248 1.26 19.99 -29.43
CA MET A 248 1.73 19.91 -28.05
C MET A 248 3.05 19.15 -27.99
N THR A 249 3.97 19.68 -27.19
CA THR A 249 5.14 18.97 -26.69
C THR A 249 5.09 18.94 -25.17
N ALA A 250 5.64 17.91 -24.55
CA ALA A 250 5.66 17.74 -23.10
C ALA A 250 7.06 17.40 -22.61
N GLU A 251 7.44 17.97 -21.49
CA GLU A 251 8.65 17.66 -20.75
C GLU A 251 8.26 17.33 -19.31
N ARG A 252 8.95 16.37 -18.68
CA ARG A 252 8.70 15.95 -17.31
C ARG A 252 9.92 16.20 -16.44
N TYR A 253 9.69 16.80 -15.28
CA TYR A 253 10.70 17.05 -14.27
C TYR A 253 10.26 16.52 -12.93
N THR A 254 11.21 16.01 -12.15
CA THR A 254 11.03 15.71 -10.73
C THR A 254 11.62 16.84 -9.91
N GLY A 255 10.90 17.31 -8.90
CA GLY A 255 11.34 18.41 -8.06
C GLY A 255 12.37 17.94 -7.04
N GLU A 256 13.46 18.67 -6.91
CA GLU A 256 14.40 18.54 -5.80
C GLU A 256 14.29 19.77 -4.88
N ALA A 257 14.59 19.58 -3.59
CA ALA A 257 14.71 20.71 -2.69
C ALA A 257 15.89 21.60 -3.11
N LEU A 258 15.68 22.90 -3.02
CA LEU A 258 16.70 23.89 -3.45
C LEU A 258 18.01 23.84 -2.64
N GLY A 259 18.01 23.17 -1.47
CA GLY A 259 19.20 23.09 -0.63
C GLY A 259 19.81 24.47 -0.36
N ASP A 260 21.11 24.58 -0.55
CA ASP A 260 21.86 25.82 -0.34
C ASP A 260 21.50 26.94 -1.34
N ASP A 261 20.95 26.60 -2.52
CA ASP A 261 20.49 27.55 -3.53
C ASP A 261 19.32 28.41 -3.04
N ALA A 262 18.59 27.94 -2.00
CA ALA A 262 17.54 28.74 -1.35
C ALA A 262 18.06 30.09 -0.81
N SER A 263 19.36 30.21 -0.55
CA SER A 263 20.01 31.45 -0.10
C SER A 263 19.99 32.57 -1.15
N PHE A 264 19.88 32.25 -2.44
CA PHE A 264 19.80 33.23 -3.53
C PHE A 264 18.39 33.78 -3.74
N ILE A 265 17.37 33.19 -3.06
CA ILE A 265 15.98 33.63 -3.20
C ILE A 265 15.72 34.80 -2.25
N ARG A 266 15.44 35.97 -2.84
CA ARG A 266 14.98 37.13 -2.07
C ARG A 266 13.50 36.92 -1.69
N ARG A 267 13.22 36.84 -0.40
CA ARG A 267 11.86 36.80 0.15
C ARG A 267 11.27 38.16 0.34
#